data_033ef72cd4e58c6cb4c4cd1791a4aede
#
_entry.id   033ef72cd4e58c6cb4c4cd1791a4aede
#
_cell.length_a   1.000
_cell.length_b   1.000
_cell.length_c   1.000
_cell.angle_alpha   90.00
_cell.angle_beta   90.00
_cell.angle_gamma   90.00
#
_symmetry.space_group_name_H-M   'P 1'
#
loop_
_entity.id
_entity.type
_entity.pdbx_description
1 polymer ?
#
loop_
_entity_poly.entity_id
_entity_poly.type
_entity_poly.pdbx_seq_one_letter_code
_entity_poly.pdbx_strand_id
1 'polypeptide(L)'
;MAIEEMLEILRTEDPKLSKLNEKYAVKENINGKTLMEIDRGAADFFGILNTGVHLNGITNDHENKKMWVATRSHQRKTFPGELDNMVAGGQPSNITRQENVVKECFEEASIPEELAKASEPRGFVSYNMQAGTTLRRKILYVYDLYLPSSFIPVPNDN
;
A
#
# COMPACT_ATOMS: atom_id res chain seq x y z
N MET A 1 14.18 -14.42 -22.63
CA MET A 1 14.49 -13.16 -21.94
C MET A 1 13.72 -13.15 -20.65
N ALA A 2 14.38 -13.04 -19.52
CA ALA A 2 13.70 -12.93 -18.24
C ALA A 2 13.01 -11.55 -18.16
N ILE A 3 11.89 -11.46 -17.43
CA ILE A 3 11.14 -10.19 -17.28
C ILE A 3 12.03 -9.06 -16.75
N GLU A 4 12.98 -9.37 -15.88
CA GLU A 4 13.91 -8.39 -15.33
C GLU A 4 14.83 -7.77 -16.40
N GLU A 5 15.36 -8.59 -17.34
CA GLU A 5 16.18 -8.09 -18.44
C GLU A 5 15.37 -7.14 -19.35
N MET A 6 14.13 -7.51 -19.64
CA MET A 6 13.20 -6.64 -20.38
C MET A 6 12.95 -5.33 -19.65
N LEU A 7 12.74 -5.38 -18.33
CA LEU A 7 12.53 -4.18 -17.53
C LEU A 7 13.76 -3.26 -17.51
N GLU A 8 14.97 -3.81 -17.46
CA GLU A 8 16.19 -2.98 -17.51
C GLU A 8 16.29 -2.26 -18.88
N ILE A 9 15.96 -2.93 -19.98
CA ILE A 9 15.92 -2.29 -21.31
C ILE A 9 14.86 -1.19 -21.34
N LEU A 10 13.63 -1.47 -20.91
CA LEU A 10 12.54 -0.49 -20.92
C LEU A 10 12.83 0.74 -20.06
N ARG A 11 13.54 0.57 -18.95
CA ARG A 11 13.96 1.70 -18.09
C ARG A 11 14.94 2.65 -18.76
N THR A 12 15.73 2.17 -19.72
CA THR A 12 16.59 3.05 -20.53
C THR A 12 15.80 3.89 -21.50
N GLU A 13 14.66 3.40 -21.96
CA GLU A 13 13.78 4.08 -22.92
C GLU A 13 12.74 4.97 -22.25
N ASP A 14 12.22 4.57 -21.08
CA ASP A 14 11.26 5.35 -20.28
C ASP A 14 11.75 5.56 -18.84
N PRO A 15 12.35 6.74 -18.54
CA PRO A 15 12.82 7.08 -17.21
C PRO A 15 11.72 7.13 -16.13
N LYS A 16 10.44 7.13 -16.51
CA LYS A 16 9.31 7.07 -15.57
C LYS A 16 9.12 5.67 -14.98
N LEU A 17 9.66 4.65 -15.64
CA LEU A 17 9.61 3.28 -15.17
C LEU A 17 10.64 3.06 -14.05
N SER A 18 10.27 3.46 -12.83
CA SER A 18 11.13 3.40 -11.66
C SER A 18 11.46 1.96 -11.27
N LYS A 19 12.67 1.75 -10.72
CA LYS A 19 13.02 0.51 -10.00
C LYS A 19 12.83 0.75 -8.51
N LEU A 20 11.92 0.00 -7.90
CA LEU A 20 11.59 0.16 -6.47
C LEU A 20 12.13 -0.98 -5.60
N ASN A 21 12.71 -2.03 -6.22
CA ASN A 21 13.29 -3.19 -5.54
C ASN A 21 12.32 -3.93 -4.60
N GLU A 22 11.03 -3.72 -4.78
CA GLU A 22 9.97 -4.45 -4.10
C GLU A 22 9.21 -5.30 -5.14
N LYS A 23 8.92 -6.55 -4.80
CA LYS A 23 8.26 -7.48 -5.72
C LYS A 23 6.78 -7.57 -5.44
N TYR A 24 5.99 -7.46 -6.50
CA TYR A 24 4.55 -7.70 -6.51
C TYR A 24 4.22 -8.99 -7.24
N ALA A 25 3.27 -9.75 -6.71
CA ALA A 25 2.80 -10.97 -7.33
C ALA A 25 1.89 -10.68 -8.52
N VAL A 26 2.21 -11.22 -9.68
CA VAL A 26 1.30 -11.30 -10.82
C VAL A 26 0.53 -12.60 -10.70
N LYS A 27 -0.78 -12.51 -10.57
CA LYS A 27 -1.67 -13.66 -10.35
C LYS A 27 -2.62 -13.85 -11.51
N GLU A 28 -3.04 -15.10 -11.72
CA GLU A 28 -4.07 -15.45 -12.70
C GLU A 28 -5.39 -14.73 -12.40
N ASN A 29 -5.76 -14.67 -11.14
CA ASN A 29 -6.89 -13.88 -10.61
C ASN A 29 -6.58 -13.55 -9.14
N ILE A 30 -7.43 -12.77 -8.47
CA ILE A 30 -7.18 -12.26 -7.11
C ILE A 30 -6.90 -13.37 -6.07
N ASN A 31 -7.50 -14.54 -6.24
CA ASN A 31 -7.32 -15.71 -5.37
C ASN A 31 -6.49 -16.81 -6.03
N GLY A 32 -5.99 -16.55 -7.24
CA GLY A 32 -5.26 -17.50 -8.05
C GLY A 32 -3.79 -17.65 -7.63
N LYS A 33 -3.14 -18.59 -8.31
CA LYS A 33 -1.70 -18.82 -8.12
C LYS A 33 -0.89 -17.62 -8.60
N THR A 34 0.22 -17.37 -7.92
CA THR A 34 1.25 -16.47 -8.43
C THR A 34 1.91 -17.09 -9.64
N LEU A 35 1.83 -16.42 -10.78
CA LEU A 35 2.43 -16.83 -12.04
C LEU A 35 3.88 -16.37 -12.15
N MET A 36 4.14 -15.15 -11.66
CA MET A 36 5.47 -14.56 -11.60
C MET A 36 5.48 -13.38 -10.61
N GLU A 37 6.64 -12.83 -10.39
CA GLU A 37 6.83 -11.60 -9.64
C GLU A 37 7.36 -10.50 -10.55
N ILE A 38 6.96 -9.26 -10.28
CA ILE A 38 7.42 -8.09 -11.01
C ILE A 38 7.83 -6.99 -10.03
N ASP A 39 8.79 -6.15 -10.43
CA ASP A 39 9.11 -4.96 -9.65
C ASP A 39 7.88 -4.04 -9.55
N ARG A 40 7.59 -3.56 -8.32
CA ARG A 40 6.44 -2.69 -8.01
C ARG A 40 6.37 -1.48 -8.95
N GLY A 41 7.52 -0.89 -9.32
CA GLY A 41 7.58 0.27 -10.20
C GLY A 41 7.07 0.00 -11.61
N ALA A 42 7.05 -1.27 -12.05
CA ALA A 42 6.59 -1.67 -13.37
C ALA A 42 5.10 -2.09 -13.40
N ALA A 43 4.48 -2.30 -12.26
CA ALA A 43 3.15 -2.89 -12.20
C ALA A 43 2.06 -2.05 -12.88
N ASP A 44 2.05 -0.73 -12.66
CA ASP A 44 1.07 0.18 -13.30
C ASP A 44 1.34 0.34 -14.80
N PHE A 45 2.61 0.23 -15.23
CA PHE A 45 3.01 0.28 -16.64
C PHE A 45 2.39 -0.88 -17.45
N PHE A 46 2.40 -2.08 -16.87
CA PHE A 46 1.79 -3.26 -17.51
C PHE A 46 0.31 -3.45 -17.16
N GLY A 47 -0.32 -2.55 -16.42
CA GLY A 47 -1.72 -2.68 -15.99
C GLY A 47 -1.96 -3.90 -15.10
N ILE A 48 -0.98 -4.31 -14.33
CA ILE A 48 -1.07 -5.44 -13.40
C ILE A 48 -2.01 -5.06 -12.24
N LEU A 49 -2.89 -6.00 -11.87
CA LEU A 49 -3.72 -5.83 -10.70
C LEU A 49 -2.87 -5.83 -9.43
N ASN A 50 -2.76 -4.66 -8.79
CA ASN A 50 -2.04 -4.49 -7.55
C ASN A 50 -2.98 -4.55 -6.35
N THR A 51 -2.50 -5.12 -5.27
CA THR A 51 -3.21 -5.08 -3.99
C THR A 51 -2.44 -4.24 -2.98
N GLY A 52 -3.15 -3.75 -1.98
CA GLY A 52 -2.58 -2.98 -0.88
C GLY A 52 -3.44 -3.10 0.37
N VAL A 53 -2.95 -2.54 1.46
CA VAL A 53 -3.64 -2.46 2.73
C VAL A 53 -3.82 -0.99 3.10
N HIS A 54 -5.02 -0.64 3.59
CA HIS A 54 -5.34 0.66 4.15
C HIS A 54 -5.88 0.47 5.55
N LEU A 55 -5.43 1.28 6.50
CA LEU A 55 -5.82 1.15 7.89
C LEU A 55 -6.36 2.46 8.43
N ASN A 56 -7.57 2.39 8.96
CA ASN A 56 -8.21 3.47 9.68
C ASN A 56 -7.84 3.37 11.18
N GLY A 57 -7.12 4.33 11.70
CA GLY A 57 -6.88 4.45 13.14
C GLY A 57 -8.05 5.15 13.82
N ILE A 58 -8.78 4.44 14.66
CA ILE A 58 -9.99 4.95 15.32
C ILE A 58 -9.72 5.09 16.81
N THR A 59 -9.99 6.27 17.37
CA THR A 59 -9.97 6.48 18.81
C THR A 59 -11.39 6.57 19.34
N ASN A 60 -11.66 5.85 20.44
CA ASN A 60 -12.90 5.94 21.19
C ASN A 60 -12.70 6.89 22.38
N ASP A 61 -13.19 8.10 22.26
CA ASP A 61 -13.33 8.99 23.39
C ASP A 61 -14.84 9.01 23.73
N HIS A 62 -15.22 8.23 24.71
CA HIS A 62 -16.55 7.86 25.23
C HIS A 62 -17.82 8.40 24.55
N GLU A 63 -17.78 9.56 23.90
CA GLU A 63 -18.91 10.16 23.20
C GLU A 63 -18.63 10.54 21.73
N ASN A 64 -17.34 10.60 21.32
CA ASN A 64 -16.95 11.02 19.97
C ASN A 64 -15.90 10.08 19.39
N LYS A 65 -16.29 9.29 18.39
CA LYS A 65 -15.34 8.53 17.58
C LYS A 65 -14.55 9.52 16.70
N LYS A 66 -13.23 9.46 16.76
CA LYS A 66 -12.33 10.21 15.90
C LYS A 66 -11.52 9.25 15.04
N MET A 67 -11.15 9.66 13.87
CA MET A 67 -10.27 8.91 12.97
C MET A 67 -9.02 9.72 12.69
N TRP A 68 -7.89 9.07 12.77
CA TRP A 68 -6.63 9.63 12.33
C TRP A 68 -6.58 9.70 10.81
N VAL A 69 -6.23 10.86 10.29
CA VAL A 69 -6.04 11.12 8.86
C VAL A 69 -4.62 11.63 8.67
N ALA A 70 -3.87 11.00 7.79
CA ALA A 70 -2.52 11.42 7.44
C ALA A 70 -2.55 12.49 6.34
N THR A 71 -1.51 13.31 6.30
CA THR A 71 -1.21 14.16 5.15
C THR A 71 0.03 13.61 4.46
N ARG A 72 -0.07 13.32 3.18
CA ARG A 72 1.02 12.76 2.39
C ARG A 72 2.18 13.75 2.31
N SER A 73 3.40 13.23 2.40
CA SER A 73 4.61 14.06 2.25
C SER A 73 4.60 14.80 0.90
N HIS A 74 4.98 16.06 0.92
CA HIS A 74 5.16 16.88 -0.29
C HIS A 74 6.26 16.36 -1.22
N GLN A 75 7.12 15.45 -0.75
CA GLN A 75 8.18 14.81 -1.54
C GLN A 75 7.67 13.59 -2.34
N ARG A 76 6.46 13.11 -2.07
CA ARG A 76 5.88 11.99 -2.81
C ARG A 76 5.55 12.37 -4.26
N LYS A 77 5.87 11.49 -5.21
CA LYS A 77 5.60 11.70 -6.65
C LYS A 77 4.10 11.69 -6.99
N THR A 78 3.28 11.01 -6.19
CA THR A 78 1.84 10.86 -6.41
C THR A 78 1.07 11.48 -5.26
N PHE A 79 0.14 12.38 -5.60
CA PHE A 79 -0.75 13.05 -4.65
C PHE A 79 -0.01 13.70 -3.45
N PRO A 80 1.02 14.55 -3.70
CA PRO A 80 1.73 15.22 -2.61
C PRO A 80 0.80 16.18 -1.85
N GLY A 81 0.84 16.16 -0.53
CA GLY A 81 0.03 17.03 0.34
C GLY A 81 -1.46 16.66 0.45
N GLU A 82 -1.92 15.64 -0.24
CA GLU A 82 -3.30 15.15 -0.14
C GLU A 82 -3.52 14.35 1.16
N LEU A 83 -4.79 14.24 1.54
CA LEU A 83 -5.17 13.40 2.69
C LEU A 83 -5.09 11.92 2.34
N ASP A 84 -4.68 11.12 3.33
CA ASP A 84 -4.57 9.66 3.20
C ASP A 84 -5.07 8.95 4.46
N ASN A 85 -5.24 7.64 4.38
CA ASN A 85 -5.47 6.83 5.57
C ASN A 85 -4.28 6.96 6.53
N MET A 86 -4.50 6.65 7.80
CA MET A 86 -3.43 6.69 8.80
C MET A 86 -2.23 5.84 8.38
N VAL A 87 -2.50 4.68 7.76
CA VAL A 87 -1.48 3.81 7.17
C VAL A 87 -1.98 3.30 5.82
N ALA A 88 -1.13 3.32 4.80
CA ALA A 88 -1.47 2.89 3.44
C ALA A 88 -0.26 2.30 2.71
N GLY A 89 -0.21 1.00 2.55
CA GLY A 89 0.92 0.31 1.92
C GLY A 89 0.54 -0.63 0.79
N GLY A 90 1.47 -0.82 -0.14
CA GLY A 90 1.35 -1.84 -1.18
C GLY A 90 1.58 -3.24 -0.62
N GLN A 91 1.11 -4.28 -1.32
CA GLN A 91 1.25 -5.67 -0.88
C GLN A 91 2.43 -6.35 -1.57
N PRO A 92 3.55 -6.56 -0.87
CA PRO A 92 4.65 -7.37 -1.36
C PRO A 92 4.23 -8.84 -1.56
N SER A 93 4.91 -9.51 -2.50
CA SER A 93 4.58 -10.89 -2.86
C SER A 93 4.92 -11.93 -1.78
N ASN A 94 5.87 -11.62 -0.92
CA ASN A 94 6.51 -12.55 0.02
C ASN A 94 5.94 -12.54 1.44
N ILE A 95 4.94 -11.71 1.72
CA ILE A 95 4.28 -11.62 3.03
C ILE A 95 2.76 -11.69 2.91
N THR A 96 2.11 -12.12 3.96
CA THR A 96 0.65 -12.11 4.06
C THR A 96 0.12 -10.70 4.25
N ARG A 97 -1.18 -10.49 4.02
CA ARG A 97 -1.83 -9.19 4.26
C ARG A 97 -1.73 -8.73 5.70
N GLN A 98 -1.88 -9.65 6.66
CA GLN A 98 -1.77 -9.31 8.09
C GLN A 98 -0.35 -8.90 8.47
N GLU A 99 0.66 -9.62 7.97
CA GLU A 99 2.06 -9.23 8.17
C GLU A 99 2.34 -7.87 7.53
N ASN A 100 1.77 -7.60 6.35
CA ASN A 100 1.92 -6.32 5.70
C ASN A 100 1.26 -5.18 6.49
N VAL A 101 0.06 -5.39 7.04
CA VAL A 101 -0.57 -4.40 7.94
C VAL A 101 0.33 -4.07 9.12
N VAL A 102 0.89 -5.08 9.78
CA VAL A 102 1.81 -4.89 10.92
C VAL A 102 3.06 -4.11 10.49
N LYS A 103 3.65 -4.51 9.36
CA LYS A 103 4.83 -3.83 8.79
C LYS A 103 4.56 -2.35 8.51
N GLU A 104 3.50 -2.06 7.75
CA GLU A 104 3.17 -0.68 7.36
C GLU A 104 2.76 0.17 8.58
N CYS A 105 2.07 -0.42 9.57
CA CYS A 105 1.76 0.24 10.84
C CYS A 105 3.01 0.73 11.56
N PHE A 106 4.04 -0.09 11.59
CA PHE A 106 5.31 0.28 12.21
C PHE A 106 6.06 1.33 11.36
N GLU A 107 6.16 1.10 10.04
CA GLU A 107 6.93 1.94 9.14
C GLU A 107 6.32 3.35 8.95
N GLU A 108 4.99 3.49 8.89
CA GLU A 108 4.35 4.77 8.59
C GLU A 108 3.81 5.52 9.81
N ALA A 109 3.52 4.83 10.91
CA ALA A 109 2.87 5.45 12.08
C ALA A 109 3.48 5.07 13.43
N SER A 110 4.60 4.34 13.45
CA SER A 110 5.28 3.83 14.65
C SER A 110 4.35 3.07 15.60
N ILE A 111 3.37 2.36 15.04
CA ILE A 111 2.42 1.55 15.81
C ILE A 111 3.10 0.24 16.22
N PRO A 112 3.17 -0.10 17.51
CA PRO A 112 3.73 -1.36 17.98
C PRO A 112 2.99 -2.57 17.40
N GLU A 113 3.73 -3.65 17.15
CA GLU A 113 3.22 -4.89 16.58
C GLU A 113 2.00 -5.46 17.35
N GLU A 114 2.05 -5.41 18.68
CA GLU A 114 0.97 -5.87 19.54
C GLU A 114 -0.35 -5.14 19.26
N LEU A 115 -0.30 -3.84 19.03
CA LEU A 115 -1.48 -3.05 18.68
C LEU A 115 -1.90 -3.31 17.24
N ALA A 116 -0.95 -3.34 16.31
CA ALA A 116 -1.23 -3.55 14.88
C ALA A 116 -1.92 -4.89 14.60
N LYS A 117 -1.56 -5.95 15.35
CA LYS A 117 -2.20 -7.27 15.26
C LYS A 117 -3.69 -7.28 15.61
N ALA A 118 -4.16 -6.30 16.38
CA ALA A 118 -5.58 -6.15 16.72
C ALA A 118 -6.41 -5.49 15.59
N SER A 119 -5.80 -5.19 14.45
CA SER A 119 -6.52 -4.64 13.30
C SER A 119 -7.54 -5.62 12.73
N GLU A 120 -8.74 -5.13 12.44
CA GLU A 120 -9.87 -5.90 11.99
C GLU A 120 -10.17 -5.63 10.51
N PRO A 121 -10.25 -6.67 9.63
CA PRO A 121 -10.62 -6.47 8.24
C PRO A 121 -12.07 -5.99 8.11
N ARG A 122 -12.33 -4.98 7.27
CA ARG A 122 -13.65 -4.38 7.03
C ARG A 122 -14.16 -4.57 5.61
N GLY A 123 -13.30 -4.92 4.70
CA GLY A 123 -13.67 -5.10 3.31
C GLY A 123 -12.58 -4.62 2.37
N PHE A 124 -12.97 -4.12 1.22
CA PHE A 124 -12.02 -3.60 0.24
C PHE A 124 -12.64 -2.52 -0.62
N VAL A 125 -11.78 -1.67 -1.17
CA VAL A 125 -12.10 -0.73 -2.24
C VAL A 125 -11.36 -1.18 -3.49
N SER A 126 -12.02 -1.20 -4.64
CA SER A 126 -11.38 -1.50 -5.91
C SER A 126 -11.63 -0.40 -6.94
N TYR A 127 -10.62 -0.12 -7.75
CA TYR A 127 -10.76 0.81 -8.85
C TYR A 127 -9.80 0.50 -10.01
N ASN A 128 -10.21 0.94 -11.20
CA ASN A 128 -9.36 1.01 -12.38
C ASN A 128 -9.30 2.48 -12.81
N MET A 129 -8.11 3.01 -12.97
CA MET A 129 -7.90 4.40 -13.33
C MET A 129 -6.78 4.52 -14.36
N GLN A 130 -7.05 5.23 -15.45
CA GLN A 130 -5.99 5.62 -16.37
C GLN A 130 -5.23 6.82 -15.79
N ALA A 131 -3.91 6.72 -15.76
CA ALA A 131 -3.02 7.78 -15.32
C ALA A 131 -1.95 8.03 -16.40
N GLY A 132 -2.21 8.98 -17.30
CA GLY A 132 -1.39 9.20 -18.48
C GLY A 132 -1.43 7.96 -19.39
N THR A 133 -0.29 7.34 -19.64
CA THR A 133 -0.12 6.13 -20.45
C THR A 133 -0.21 4.83 -19.66
N THR A 134 -0.40 4.90 -18.33
CA THR A 134 -0.45 3.73 -17.46
C THR A 134 -1.86 3.41 -16.99
N LEU A 135 -2.10 2.15 -16.63
CA LEU A 135 -3.37 1.68 -16.09
C LEU A 135 -3.18 1.22 -14.64
N ARG A 136 -3.75 1.97 -13.70
CA ARG A 136 -3.77 1.61 -12.29
C ARG A 136 -4.98 0.74 -12.00
N ARG A 137 -4.72 -0.51 -11.67
CA ARG A 137 -5.74 -1.48 -11.23
C ARG A 137 -5.44 -1.86 -9.79
N LYS A 138 -6.32 -1.48 -8.87
CA LYS A 138 -6.06 -1.61 -7.43
C LYS A 138 -7.20 -2.32 -6.71
N ILE A 139 -6.83 -3.14 -5.73
CA ILE A 139 -7.70 -3.60 -4.66
C ILE A 139 -7.02 -3.27 -3.34
N LEU A 140 -7.65 -2.41 -2.56
CA LEU A 140 -7.17 -1.92 -1.28
C LEU A 140 -7.99 -2.57 -0.18
N TYR A 141 -7.38 -3.48 0.59
CA TYR A 141 -8.04 -4.12 1.72
C TYR A 141 -8.05 -3.17 2.91
N VAL A 142 -9.24 -2.91 3.42
CA VAL A 142 -9.46 -1.92 4.48
C VAL A 142 -9.51 -2.63 5.83
N TYR A 143 -8.79 -2.05 6.78
CA TYR A 143 -8.74 -2.49 8.18
C TYR A 143 -9.08 -1.33 9.10
N ASP A 144 -9.75 -1.64 10.22
CA ASP A 144 -9.92 -0.72 11.33
C ASP A 144 -9.00 -1.15 12.49
N LEU A 145 -8.36 -0.18 13.11
CA LEU A 145 -7.59 -0.35 14.33
C LEU A 145 -8.10 0.61 15.40
N TYR A 146 -8.60 0.04 16.48
CA TYR A 146 -9.04 0.83 17.63
C TYR A 146 -7.85 1.12 18.55
N LEU A 147 -7.52 2.40 18.65
CA LEU A 147 -6.36 2.89 19.41
C LEU A 147 -6.82 3.53 20.72
N PRO A 148 -6.03 3.44 21.81
CA PRO A 148 -6.27 4.23 23.01
C PRO A 148 -6.34 5.74 22.68
N SER A 149 -7.19 6.49 23.38
CA SER A 149 -7.31 7.95 23.17
C SER A 149 -6.02 8.72 23.43
N SER A 150 -5.12 8.14 24.24
CA SER A 150 -3.78 8.69 24.50
C SER A 150 -2.74 8.37 23.41
N PHE A 151 -3.06 7.47 22.46
CA PHE A 151 -2.12 7.11 21.41
C PHE A 151 -2.03 8.22 20.36
N ILE A 152 -0.82 8.62 20.03
CA ILE A 152 -0.53 9.59 18.97
C ILE A 152 0.36 8.90 17.94
N PRO A 153 -0.12 8.73 16.68
CA PRO A 153 0.71 8.21 15.61
C PRO A 153 1.93 9.10 15.39
N VAL A 154 3.09 8.48 15.23
CA VAL A 154 4.32 9.21 14.90
C VAL A 154 4.69 8.84 13.46
N PRO A 155 4.55 9.78 12.50
CA PRO A 155 4.96 9.53 11.14
C PRO A 155 6.46 9.23 11.07
N ASN A 156 6.83 8.23 10.29
CA ASN A 156 8.22 7.98 9.92
C ASN A 156 8.50 8.66 8.58
N ASP A 157 9.51 9.52 8.53
CA ASP A 157 9.96 10.23 7.33
C ASP A 157 10.81 9.33 6.40
N ASN A 158 10.40 8.07 6.18
CA ASN A 158 11.10 7.14 5.28
C ASN A 158 10.65 7.25 3.83
#